data_8a398f6d63302d783629b5009438d39c
#
_entry.id   8a398f6d63302d783629b5009438d39c
#
_cell.length_a   1.000
_cell.length_b   1.000
_cell.length_c   1.000
_cell.angle_alpha   90.00
_cell.angle_beta   90.00
_cell.angle_gamma   90.00
#
_symmetry.space_group_name_H-M   'P 1'
#
loop_
_entity.id
_entity.type
_entity.pdbx_description
1 polymer ?
#
loop_
_entity_poly.entity_id
_entity_poly.type
_entity_poly.pdbx_seq_one_letter_code
_entity_poly.pdbx_strand_id
1 'polypeptide(L)'
;YQECFQVLKKVKEKAVYYENHFALLVAQRLELNYLLTLDFEEVDEKKLLNKQYKMNNTLKSIRQLNEQSSLYELLKYRMINRGASRSLEETQKLDDLVTSEISIVASAGVENFEIKKNHQLFQANYFITVGDYKAAFNSFVELNKLFEENSHLWNNPPVYYLMTVEGMLESLRIMHNYEGMNYFIEKLTKLSSPSSSFQLNVTYVIFIYRLFSFIDAGDFDKAGIWIAEHQASLIDKMLLLKEQQQAEMSLYIALIHLGNGEYRKARKRLSATIGRGHLYSLPLFRTIRIVNVMIHYELGDVDYIQSEIRSIKREMSKNKGYNLKVESFLLKFLNYSFADTNRKRRAEIWESMAEEVHALYADKYETQILRKFDFVAWVEAKIFEVPLSDILKREHASKSKWQHK
;
A
#
# COMPACT_ATOMS: atom_id res chain seq x y z
N TYR A 1 -35.38 -26.28 28.60
CA TYR A 1 -35.49 -24.95 27.95
C TYR A 1 -34.91 -23.83 28.78
N GLN A 2 -35.08 -23.77 30.12
CA GLN A 2 -34.52 -22.71 30.97
C GLN A 2 -33.01 -22.54 30.80
N GLU A 3 -32.25 -23.63 30.78
CA GLU A 3 -30.82 -23.62 30.51
C GLU A 3 -30.50 -23.07 29.12
N CYS A 4 -31.29 -23.41 28.10
CA CYS A 4 -31.12 -22.88 26.73
C CYS A 4 -31.27 -21.35 26.71
N PHE A 5 -32.29 -20.81 27.38
CA PHE A 5 -32.48 -19.36 27.48
C PHE A 5 -31.35 -18.66 28.21
N GLN A 6 -30.79 -19.27 29.28
CA GLN A 6 -29.61 -18.74 29.97
C GLN A 6 -28.37 -18.71 29.06
N VAL A 7 -28.15 -19.78 28.28
CA VAL A 7 -27.05 -19.84 27.31
C VAL A 7 -27.25 -18.78 26.22
N LEU A 8 -28.45 -18.69 25.62
CA LEU A 8 -28.76 -17.69 24.60
C LEU A 8 -28.59 -16.26 25.12
N LYS A 9 -28.96 -16.00 26.37
CA LYS A 9 -28.74 -14.68 27.00
C LYS A 9 -27.23 -14.35 27.03
N LYS A 10 -26.39 -15.27 27.50
CA LYS A 10 -24.93 -15.10 27.53
C LYS A 10 -24.33 -14.92 26.14
N VAL A 11 -24.83 -15.69 25.15
CA VAL A 11 -24.40 -15.55 23.74
C VAL A 11 -24.76 -14.16 23.20
N LYS A 12 -25.97 -13.67 23.45
CA LYS A 12 -26.40 -12.32 23.02
C LYS A 12 -25.56 -11.24 23.67
N GLU A 13 -25.30 -11.33 24.98
CA GLU A 13 -24.46 -10.37 25.71
C GLU A 13 -23.03 -10.32 25.13
N LYS A 14 -22.41 -11.49 24.88
CA LYS A 14 -21.09 -11.56 24.25
C LYS A 14 -21.13 -11.08 22.80
N ALA A 15 -22.16 -11.44 22.04
CA ALA A 15 -22.29 -11.01 20.66
C ALA A 15 -22.43 -9.49 20.53
N VAL A 16 -23.12 -8.84 21.45
CA VAL A 16 -23.20 -7.37 21.54
C VAL A 16 -21.85 -6.79 21.91
N TYR A 17 -21.17 -7.33 22.94
CA TYR A 17 -19.87 -6.84 23.38
C TYR A 17 -18.79 -6.91 22.29
N TYR A 18 -18.79 -8.00 21.49
CA TYR A 18 -17.87 -8.20 20.36
C TYR A 18 -18.43 -7.73 19.02
N GLU A 19 -19.55 -7.02 19.01
CA GLU A 19 -20.28 -6.56 17.80
C GLU A 19 -20.47 -7.67 16.74
N ASN A 20 -20.61 -8.93 17.16
CA ASN A 20 -20.82 -10.06 16.28
C ASN A 20 -22.32 -10.18 15.91
N HIS A 21 -22.76 -9.39 14.94
CA HIS A 21 -24.15 -9.33 14.50
C HIS A 21 -24.69 -10.67 13.97
N PHE A 22 -23.86 -11.52 13.38
CA PHE A 22 -24.27 -12.85 12.92
C PHE A 22 -24.58 -13.79 14.09
N ALA A 23 -23.71 -13.85 15.10
CA ALA A 23 -23.98 -14.64 16.30
C ALA A 23 -25.21 -14.09 17.06
N LEU A 24 -25.37 -12.76 17.10
CA LEU A 24 -26.52 -12.11 17.69
C LEU A 24 -27.82 -12.51 16.97
N LEU A 25 -27.85 -12.46 15.65
CA LEU A 25 -29.00 -12.84 14.84
C LEU A 25 -29.39 -14.29 15.05
N VAL A 26 -28.42 -15.22 15.04
CA VAL A 26 -28.68 -16.64 15.28
C VAL A 26 -29.27 -16.86 16.68
N ALA A 27 -28.69 -16.23 17.71
CA ALA A 27 -29.20 -16.35 19.07
C ALA A 27 -30.61 -15.78 19.24
N GLN A 28 -30.90 -14.63 18.61
CA GLN A 28 -32.26 -14.04 18.60
C GLN A 28 -33.25 -14.94 17.89
N ARG A 29 -32.87 -15.56 16.77
CA ARG A 29 -33.76 -16.46 16.03
C ARG A 29 -34.05 -17.75 16.81
N LEU A 30 -33.03 -18.34 17.42
CA LEU A 30 -33.21 -19.53 18.26
C LEU A 30 -34.11 -19.23 19.46
N GLU A 31 -33.95 -18.06 20.10
CA GLU A 31 -34.79 -17.64 21.19
C GLU A 31 -36.29 -17.58 20.76
N LEU A 32 -36.58 -16.96 19.62
CA LEU A 32 -37.94 -16.91 19.08
C LEU A 32 -38.49 -18.31 18.74
N ASN A 33 -37.67 -19.20 18.20
CA ASN A 33 -38.06 -20.57 17.89
C ASN A 33 -38.42 -21.35 19.18
N TYR A 34 -37.62 -21.22 20.24
CA TYR A 34 -37.95 -21.87 21.52
C TYR A 34 -39.20 -21.27 22.17
N LEU A 35 -39.42 -19.95 22.09
CA LEU A 35 -40.65 -19.32 22.59
C LEU A 35 -41.87 -19.82 21.84
N LEU A 36 -41.78 -20.02 20.52
CA LEU A 36 -42.85 -20.59 19.70
C LEU A 36 -43.15 -22.05 20.13
N THR A 37 -42.11 -22.86 20.38
CA THR A 37 -42.26 -24.26 20.83
C THR A 37 -42.93 -24.36 22.20
N LEU A 38 -42.81 -23.32 23.03
CA LEU A 38 -43.42 -23.22 24.36
C LEU A 38 -44.72 -22.40 24.36
N ASP A 39 -45.37 -22.23 23.20
CA ASP A 39 -46.62 -21.47 23.04
C ASP A 39 -46.54 -20.05 23.68
N PHE A 40 -45.33 -19.45 23.68
CA PHE A 40 -45.04 -18.11 24.22
C PHE A 40 -45.33 -17.95 25.73
N GLU A 41 -45.17 -19.01 26.49
CA GLU A 41 -45.32 -18.97 27.96
C GLU A 41 -44.56 -17.80 28.57
N GLU A 42 -45.21 -17.03 29.43
CA GLU A 42 -44.65 -15.81 30.15
C GLU A 42 -44.27 -14.65 29.19
N VAL A 43 -44.62 -14.67 27.91
CA VAL A 43 -44.32 -13.61 26.94
C VAL A 43 -45.57 -12.95 26.44
N ASP A 44 -45.74 -11.67 26.74
CA ASP A 44 -46.82 -10.86 26.17
C ASP A 44 -46.49 -10.39 24.73
N GLU A 45 -47.51 -9.97 23.99
CA GLU A 45 -47.38 -9.49 22.61
C GLU A 45 -46.36 -8.33 22.48
N LYS A 46 -46.31 -7.41 23.44
CA LYS A 46 -45.39 -6.28 23.42
C LYS A 46 -43.94 -6.74 23.55
N LYS A 47 -43.64 -7.72 24.41
CA LYS A 47 -42.31 -8.33 24.52
C LYS A 47 -41.94 -9.07 23.24
N LEU A 48 -42.86 -9.78 22.62
CA LEU A 48 -42.61 -10.48 21.36
C LEU A 48 -42.30 -9.49 20.23
N LEU A 49 -43.09 -8.44 20.07
CA LEU A 49 -42.85 -7.38 19.07
C LEU A 49 -41.47 -6.71 19.28
N ASN A 50 -41.09 -6.43 20.54
CA ASN A 50 -39.78 -5.87 20.83
C ASN A 50 -38.61 -6.81 20.43
N LYS A 51 -38.76 -8.13 20.66
CA LYS A 51 -37.79 -9.13 20.21
C LYS A 51 -37.66 -9.16 18.69
N GLN A 52 -38.79 -9.15 17.95
CA GLN A 52 -38.80 -9.09 16.49
C GLN A 52 -38.19 -7.78 15.98
N TYR A 53 -38.46 -6.63 16.59
CA TYR A 53 -37.88 -5.34 16.24
C TYR A 53 -36.35 -5.35 16.42
N LYS A 54 -35.85 -5.89 17.56
CA LYS A 54 -34.42 -6.03 17.79
C LYS A 54 -33.74 -6.92 16.74
N MET A 55 -34.40 -8.02 16.34
CA MET A 55 -33.87 -8.90 15.28
C MET A 55 -33.82 -8.18 13.92
N ASN A 56 -34.86 -7.41 13.58
CA ASN A 56 -34.86 -6.62 12.35
C ASN A 56 -33.78 -5.55 12.33
N ASN A 57 -33.47 -4.92 13.48
CA ASN A 57 -32.32 -3.99 13.58
C ASN A 57 -31.01 -4.70 13.38
N THR A 58 -30.83 -5.91 13.90
CA THR A 58 -29.63 -6.73 13.68
C THR A 58 -29.47 -7.07 12.20
N LEU A 59 -30.54 -7.45 11.49
CA LEU A 59 -30.53 -7.69 10.05
C LEU A 59 -30.15 -6.43 9.26
N LYS A 60 -30.67 -5.26 9.67
CA LYS A 60 -30.30 -3.97 9.07
C LYS A 60 -28.79 -3.70 9.23
N SER A 61 -28.23 -3.92 10.41
CA SER A 61 -26.79 -3.77 10.67
C SER A 61 -25.95 -4.70 9.81
N ILE A 62 -26.36 -5.98 9.67
CA ILE A 62 -25.66 -6.95 8.81
C ILE A 62 -25.69 -6.49 7.35
N ARG A 63 -26.83 -6.00 6.87
CA ARG A 63 -26.96 -5.50 5.50
C ARG A 63 -26.02 -4.31 5.25
N GLN A 64 -26.02 -3.32 6.13
CA GLN A 64 -25.15 -2.14 6.03
C GLN A 64 -23.66 -2.54 6.04
N LEU A 65 -23.27 -3.46 6.94
CA LEU A 65 -21.93 -3.99 7.00
C LEU A 65 -21.51 -4.65 5.68
N ASN A 66 -22.39 -5.46 5.09
CA ASN A 66 -22.13 -6.12 3.82
C ASN A 66 -21.98 -5.11 2.66
N GLU A 67 -22.86 -4.11 2.59
CA GLU A 67 -22.79 -3.05 1.57
C GLU A 67 -21.46 -2.28 1.65
N GLN A 68 -21.05 -1.90 2.86
CA GLN A 68 -19.79 -1.19 3.11
C GLN A 68 -18.57 -2.05 2.77
N SER A 69 -18.59 -3.34 3.19
CA SER A 69 -17.50 -4.28 2.88
C SER A 69 -17.34 -4.48 1.39
N SER A 70 -18.45 -4.64 0.66
CA SER A 70 -18.45 -4.85 -0.80
C SER A 70 -17.83 -3.68 -1.55
N LEU A 71 -18.07 -2.44 -1.13
CA LEU A 71 -17.44 -1.26 -1.73
C LEU A 71 -15.92 -1.24 -1.48
N TYR A 72 -15.50 -1.53 -0.24
CA TYR A 72 -14.09 -1.60 0.08
C TYR A 72 -13.38 -2.71 -0.72
N GLU A 73 -13.99 -3.89 -0.82
CA GLU A 73 -13.48 -5.02 -1.61
C GLU A 73 -13.33 -4.65 -3.09
N LEU A 74 -14.32 -3.97 -3.67
CA LEU A 74 -14.27 -3.53 -5.07
C LEU A 74 -13.20 -2.46 -5.29
N LEU A 75 -13.04 -1.51 -4.38
CA LEU A 75 -11.95 -0.53 -4.42
C LEU A 75 -10.60 -1.24 -4.36
N LYS A 76 -10.41 -2.18 -3.42
CA LYS A 76 -9.17 -2.97 -3.30
C LYS A 76 -8.88 -3.79 -4.55
N TYR A 77 -9.91 -4.42 -5.14
CA TYR A 77 -9.76 -5.13 -6.41
C TYR A 77 -9.24 -4.20 -7.53
N ARG A 78 -9.83 -3.00 -7.65
CA ARG A 78 -9.37 -2.01 -8.65
C ARG A 78 -7.94 -1.56 -8.38
N MET A 79 -7.57 -1.29 -7.12
CA MET A 79 -6.21 -0.92 -6.73
C MET A 79 -5.18 -2.01 -7.07
N ILE A 80 -5.47 -3.26 -6.74
CA ILE A 80 -4.54 -4.38 -6.97
C ILE A 80 -4.33 -4.62 -8.46
N ASN A 81 -5.39 -4.58 -9.26
CA ASN A 81 -5.33 -4.93 -10.68
C ASN A 81 -4.94 -3.77 -11.59
N ARG A 82 -5.20 -2.52 -11.20
CA ARG A 82 -4.92 -1.33 -12.03
C ARG A 82 -3.82 -0.45 -11.45
N GLY A 83 -3.50 -0.60 -10.16
CA GLY A 83 -2.59 0.28 -9.43
C GLY A 83 -3.25 1.61 -9.05
N ALA A 84 -2.42 2.60 -8.73
CA ALA A 84 -2.88 3.96 -8.47
C ALA A 84 -3.31 4.66 -9.75
N SER A 85 -4.24 5.61 -9.65
CA SER A 85 -4.71 6.42 -10.81
C SER A 85 -3.55 7.17 -11.45
N ARG A 86 -3.50 7.16 -12.76
CA ARG A 86 -2.44 7.79 -13.57
C ARG A 86 -2.94 8.98 -14.39
N SER A 87 -4.24 9.27 -14.30
CA SER A 87 -4.89 10.39 -14.97
C SER A 87 -6.18 10.80 -14.26
N LEU A 88 -6.69 12.00 -14.59
CA LEU A 88 -7.98 12.47 -14.10
C LEU A 88 -9.12 11.53 -14.56
N GLU A 89 -9.06 11.00 -15.79
CA GLU A 89 -10.05 10.08 -16.32
C GLU A 89 -10.11 8.77 -15.51
N GLU A 90 -8.96 8.25 -15.08
CA GLU A 90 -8.93 7.07 -14.21
C GLU A 90 -9.47 7.37 -12.81
N THR A 91 -9.22 8.56 -12.28
CA THR A 91 -9.81 9.01 -11.01
C THR A 91 -11.32 9.07 -11.12
N GLN A 92 -11.86 9.65 -12.19
CA GLN A 92 -13.31 9.72 -12.43
C GLN A 92 -14.00 8.34 -12.53
N LYS A 93 -13.26 7.31 -12.96
CA LYS A 93 -13.76 5.91 -12.94
C LYS A 93 -13.96 5.34 -11.53
N LEU A 94 -13.59 6.06 -10.48
CA LEU A 94 -13.84 5.72 -9.09
C LEU A 94 -15.04 6.48 -8.49
N ASP A 95 -15.59 7.46 -9.21
CA ASP A 95 -16.68 8.33 -8.73
C ASP A 95 -17.95 7.54 -8.40
N ASP A 96 -18.20 6.43 -9.13
CA ASP A 96 -19.27 5.49 -8.84
C ASP A 96 -19.18 4.89 -7.43
N LEU A 97 -17.96 4.54 -7.00
CA LEU A 97 -17.71 3.97 -5.66
C LEU A 97 -17.85 5.04 -4.57
N VAL A 98 -17.36 6.26 -4.82
CA VAL A 98 -17.46 7.37 -3.88
C VAL A 98 -18.91 7.77 -3.68
N THR A 99 -19.70 7.89 -4.76
CA THR A 99 -21.11 8.21 -4.70
C THR A 99 -21.91 7.15 -3.93
N SER A 100 -21.60 5.87 -4.17
CA SER A 100 -22.23 4.76 -3.44
C SER A 100 -21.87 4.78 -1.95
N GLU A 101 -20.61 5.07 -1.62
CA GLU A 101 -20.12 5.16 -0.25
C GLU A 101 -20.81 6.28 0.52
N ILE A 102 -20.90 7.49 -0.06
CA ILE A 102 -21.61 8.62 0.53
C ILE A 102 -23.07 8.26 0.81
N SER A 103 -23.73 7.56 -0.13
CA SER A 103 -25.13 7.14 0.03
C SER A 103 -25.31 6.15 1.20
N ILE A 104 -24.40 5.19 1.37
CA ILE A 104 -24.43 4.22 2.47
C ILE A 104 -24.22 4.94 3.81
N VAL A 105 -23.22 5.80 3.91
CA VAL A 105 -22.92 6.56 5.13
C VAL A 105 -24.09 7.47 5.51
N ALA A 106 -24.69 8.17 4.56
CA ALA A 106 -25.83 9.03 4.81
C ALA A 106 -27.08 8.27 5.29
N SER A 107 -27.23 6.99 4.89
CA SER A 107 -28.34 6.11 5.32
C SER A 107 -28.03 5.32 6.60
N ALA A 108 -26.78 5.39 7.10
CA ALA A 108 -26.34 4.63 8.26
C ALA A 108 -27.00 5.17 9.55
N GLY A 109 -27.94 4.39 10.09
CA GLY A 109 -28.55 4.69 11.39
C GLY A 109 -27.84 4.03 12.58
N VAL A 110 -26.82 3.22 12.35
CA VAL A 110 -26.10 2.45 13.37
C VAL A 110 -24.60 2.63 13.17
N GLU A 111 -23.98 3.32 14.09
CA GLU A 111 -22.52 3.42 14.15
C GLU A 111 -21.97 2.26 14.98
N ASN A 112 -21.28 1.33 14.35
CA ASN A 112 -20.50 0.29 15.02
C ASN A 112 -19.05 0.27 14.53
N PHE A 113 -18.18 -0.43 15.25
CA PHE A 113 -16.77 -0.52 14.96
C PHE A 113 -16.48 -0.99 13.52
N GLU A 114 -17.16 -2.07 13.07
CA GLU A 114 -16.94 -2.65 11.75
C GLU A 114 -17.33 -1.71 10.61
N ILE A 115 -18.44 -0.99 10.76
CA ILE A 115 -18.89 0.01 9.76
C ILE A 115 -17.89 1.17 9.71
N LYS A 116 -17.52 1.74 10.87
CA LYS A 116 -16.53 2.83 10.96
C LYS A 116 -15.19 2.40 10.39
N LYS A 117 -14.73 1.19 10.71
CA LYS A 117 -13.50 0.61 10.18
C LYS A 117 -13.52 0.53 8.65
N ASN A 118 -14.58 -0.04 8.06
CA ASN A 118 -14.67 -0.19 6.62
C ASN A 118 -14.80 1.15 5.90
N HIS A 119 -15.52 2.11 6.47
CA HIS A 119 -15.61 3.48 5.98
C HIS A 119 -14.22 4.14 5.93
N GLN A 120 -13.47 4.15 7.03
CA GLN A 120 -12.14 4.74 7.09
C GLN A 120 -11.14 3.99 6.18
N LEU A 121 -11.23 2.67 6.08
CA LEU A 121 -10.42 1.89 5.15
C LEU A 121 -10.74 2.24 3.69
N PHE A 122 -12.01 2.41 3.35
CA PHE A 122 -12.41 2.84 2.01
C PHE A 122 -11.82 4.22 1.69
N GLN A 123 -12.06 5.21 2.54
CA GLN A 123 -11.56 6.58 2.33
C GLN A 123 -10.03 6.63 2.23
N ALA A 124 -9.31 6.02 3.17
CA ALA A 124 -7.86 6.01 3.16
C ALA A 124 -7.29 5.39 1.87
N ASN A 125 -7.84 4.24 1.43
CA ASN A 125 -7.39 3.59 0.21
C ASN A 125 -7.81 4.34 -1.07
N TYR A 126 -8.98 5.00 -1.07
CA TYR A 126 -9.37 5.90 -2.15
C TYR A 126 -8.37 7.05 -2.29
N PHE A 127 -8.04 7.74 -1.20
CA PHE A 127 -7.09 8.86 -1.21
C PHE A 127 -5.68 8.42 -1.64
N ILE A 128 -5.20 7.25 -1.21
CA ILE A 128 -3.95 6.68 -1.75
C ILE A 128 -4.05 6.50 -3.27
N THR A 129 -5.16 5.95 -3.75
CA THR A 129 -5.34 5.63 -5.18
C THR A 129 -5.33 6.89 -6.04
N VAL A 130 -5.89 8.01 -5.55
CA VAL A 130 -5.92 9.29 -6.27
C VAL A 130 -4.72 10.19 -5.98
N GLY A 131 -3.79 9.75 -5.12
CA GLY A 131 -2.55 10.45 -4.79
C GLY A 131 -2.69 11.57 -3.76
N ASP A 132 -3.80 11.62 -3.00
CA ASP A 132 -3.97 12.55 -1.87
C ASP A 132 -3.52 11.89 -0.56
N TYR A 133 -2.22 11.86 -0.34
CA TYR A 133 -1.64 11.17 0.82
C TYR A 133 -1.87 11.89 2.15
N LYS A 134 -2.13 13.20 2.13
CA LYS A 134 -2.48 13.94 3.34
C LYS A 134 -3.87 13.54 3.84
N ALA A 135 -4.85 13.49 2.94
CA ALA A 135 -6.19 13.02 3.28
C ALA A 135 -6.17 11.53 3.67
N ALA A 136 -5.37 10.70 2.97
CA ALA A 136 -5.17 9.30 3.33
C ALA A 136 -4.61 9.16 4.74
N PHE A 137 -3.57 9.92 5.11
CA PHE A 137 -2.98 9.90 6.44
C PHE A 137 -4.01 10.24 7.51
N ASN A 138 -4.81 11.29 7.32
CA ASN A 138 -5.86 11.66 8.26
C ASN A 138 -6.87 10.52 8.48
N SER A 139 -7.32 9.88 7.40
CA SER A 139 -8.22 8.72 7.49
C SER A 139 -7.58 7.55 8.23
N PHE A 140 -6.29 7.28 8.02
CA PHE A 140 -5.57 6.24 8.77
C PHE A 140 -5.36 6.62 10.25
N VAL A 141 -5.18 7.90 10.59
CA VAL A 141 -5.10 8.37 11.98
C VAL A 141 -6.42 8.10 12.71
N GLU A 142 -7.56 8.45 12.10
CA GLU A 142 -8.88 8.16 12.67
C GLU A 142 -9.10 6.65 12.83
N LEU A 143 -8.67 5.86 11.84
CA LEU A 143 -8.74 4.41 11.89
C LEU A 143 -7.85 3.83 13.00
N ASN A 144 -6.62 4.34 13.15
CA ASN A 144 -5.71 3.93 14.23
C ASN A 144 -6.32 4.22 15.61
N LYS A 145 -6.90 5.41 15.79
CA LYS A 145 -7.62 5.77 17.02
C LYS A 145 -8.78 4.82 17.29
N LEU A 146 -9.59 4.53 16.28
CA LEU A 146 -10.69 3.57 16.38
C LEU A 146 -10.19 2.19 16.87
N PHE A 147 -9.08 1.69 16.34
CA PHE A 147 -8.49 0.44 16.78
C PHE A 147 -7.99 0.53 18.23
N GLU A 148 -7.28 1.58 18.60
CA GLU A 148 -6.72 1.73 19.96
C GLU A 148 -7.79 1.82 21.04
N GLU A 149 -8.89 2.51 20.75
CA GLU A 149 -10.03 2.62 21.66
C GLU A 149 -10.84 1.31 21.79
N ASN A 150 -10.74 0.41 20.79
CA ASN A 150 -11.54 -0.81 20.70
C ASN A 150 -10.67 -2.07 20.58
N SER A 151 -9.61 -2.18 21.37
CA SER A 151 -8.65 -3.30 21.28
C SER A 151 -9.29 -4.68 21.46
N HIS A 152 -10.40 -4.79 22.20
CA HIS A 152 -11.17 -6.02 22.37
C HIS A 152 -11.88 -6.50 21.09
N LEU A 153 -12.03 -5.64 20.09
CA LEU A 153 -12.64 -5.95 18.77
C LEU A 153 -11.60 -6.29 17.71
N TRP A 154 -10.31 -6.32 18.04
CA TRP A 154 -9.27 -6.66 17.09
C TRP A 154 -9.39 -8.13 16.66
N ASN A 155 -9.17 -8.37 15.37
CA ASN A 155 -8.98 -9.73 14.87
C ASN A 155 -7.69 -10.34 15.44
N ASN A 156 -7.64 -11.64 15.54
CA ASN A 156 -6.42 -12.35 15.90
C ASN A 156 -6.03 -13.30 14.75
N PRO A 157 -4.94 -13.02 14.02
CA PRO A 157 -4.00 -11.90 14.17
C PRO A 157 -4.57 -10.53 13.75
N PRO A 158 -4.02 -9.40 14.24
CA PRO A 158 -4.56 -8.06 14.00
C PRO A 158 -4.15 -7.50 12.61
N VAL A 159 -4.60 -8.15 11.56
CA VAL A 159 -4.22 -7.85 10.17
C VAL A 159 -4.64 -6.44 9.75
N TYR A 160 -5.84 -6.01 10.09
CA TYR A 160 -6.34 -4.67 9.73
C TYR A 160 -5.59 -3.55 10.46
N TYR A 161 -5.17 -3.81 11.70
CA TYR A 161 -4.32 -2.86 12.42
C TYR A 161 -2.94 -2.73 11.76
N LEU A 162 -2.31 -3.85 11.37
CA LEU A 162 -1.07 -3.82 10.60
C LEU A 162 -1.23 -3.05 9.29
N MET A 163 -2.30 -3.28 8.54
CA MET A 163 -2.61 -2.54 7.30
C MET A 163 -2.81 -1.05 7.54
N THR A 164 -3.42 -0.68 8.67
CA THR A 164 -3.61 0.73 9.06
C THR A 164 -2.26 1.41 9.29
N VAL A 165 -1.38 0.78 10.06
CA VAL A 165 -0.04 1.31 10.33
C VAL A 165 0.81 1.36 9.06
N GLU A 166 0.72 0.35 8.19
CA GLU A 166 1.39 0.33 6.89
C GLU A 166 0.93 1.51 6.01
N GLY A 167 -0.38 1.79 5.96
CA GLY A 167 -0.92 2.95 5.23
C GLY A 167 -0.47 4.30 5.79
N MET A 168 -0.32 4.40 7.12
CA MET A 168 0.27 5.58 7.77
C MET A 168 1.74 5.75 7.39
N LEU A 169 2.52 4.68 7.43
CA LEU A 169 3.93 4.69 7.03
C LEU A 169 4.12 5.11 5.57
N GLU A 170 3.28 4.60 4.67
CA GLU A 170 3.29 5.00 3.25
C GLU A 170 3.01 6.49 3.09
N SER A 171 1.97 6.98 3.75
CA SER A 171 1.60 8.40 3.70
C SER A 171 2.70 9.29 4.28
N LEU A 172 3.29 8.92 5.43
CA LEU A 172 4.38 9.65 6.07
C LEU A 172 5.65 9.67 5.20
N ARG A 173 6.01 8.54 4.58
CA ARG A 173 7.13 8.49 3.64
C ARG A 173 6.95 9.51 2.52
N ILE A 174 5.78 9.52 1.92
CA ILE A 174 5.46 10.40 0.80
C ILE A 174 5.47 11.87 1.21
N MET A 175 5.08 12.16 2.45
CA MET A 175 5.21 13.49 3.04
C MET A 175 6.62 13.79 3.56
N HIS A 176 7.59 12.88 3.37
CA HIS A 176 8.96 12.95 3.90
C HIS A 176 9.05 13.10 5.43
N ASN A 177 8.02 12.70 6.17
CA ASN A 177 8.00 12.74 7.63
C ASN A 177 8.61 11.47 8.22
N TYR A 178 9.93 11.39 8.21
CA TYR A 178 10.68 10.22 8.68
C TYR A 178 10.67 10.05 10.21
N GLU A 179 10.49 11.14 10.96
CA GLU A 179 10.32 11.07 12.41
C GLU A 179 9.02 10.36 12.78
N GLY A 180 7.92 10.75 12.15
CA GLY A 180 6.64 10.06 12.29
C GLY A 180 6.72 8.59 11.85
N MET A 181 7.45 8.29 10.77
CA MET A 181 7.68 6.90 10.35
C MET A 181 8.40 6.09 11.43
N ASN A 182 9.46 6.63 12.05
CA ASN A 182 10.20 5.94 13.10
C ASN A 182 9.30 5.60 14.29
N TYR A 183 8.43 6.53 14.71
CA TYR A 183 7.46 6.28 15.79
C TYR A 183 6.57 5.05 15.48
N PHE A 184 6.00 4.96 14.28
CA PHE A 184 5.13 3.84 13.91
C PHE A 184 5.91 2.53 13.68
N ILE A 185 7.13 2.59 13.17
CA ILE A 185 8.01 1.42 13.08
C ILE A 185 8.30 0.85 14.48
N GLU A 186 8.64 1.70 15.45
CA GLU A 186 8.83 1.26 16.85
C GLU A 186 7.56 0.68 17.47
N LYS A 187 6.39 1.21 17.11
CA LYS A 187 5.11 0.66 17.54
C LYS A 187 4.89 -0.75 16.97
N LEU A 188 5.24 -0.99 15.70
CA LEU A 188 5.16 -2.32 15.08
C LEU A 188 6.10 -3.34 15.72
N THR A 189 7.27 -2.95 16.24
CA THR A 189 8.18 -3.88 16.93
C THR A 189 7.56 -4.53 18.16
N LYS A 190 6.58 -3.86 18.77
CA LYS A 190 5.84 -4.34 19.95
C LYS A 190 4.62 -5.18 19.58
N LEU A 191 4.24 -5.20 18.30
CA LEU A 191 3.08 -5.95 17.83
C LEU A 191 3.44 -7.43 17.68
N SER A 192 2.84 -8.28 18.48
CA SER A 192 3.08 -9.72 18.51
C SER A 192 1.79 -10.52 18.27
N SER A 193 1.95 -11.70 17.68
CA SER A 193 0.86 -12.65 17.47
C SER A 193 1.44 -14.08 17.44
N PRO A 194 0.71 -15.10 17.86
CA PRO A 194 1.11 -16.51 17.70
C PRO A 194 1.26 -16.95 16.24
N SER A 195 0.69 -16.21 15.29
CA SER A 195 0.76 -16.52 13.86
C SER A 195 2.14 -16.19 13.28
N SER A 196 2.91 -17.20 12.90
CA SER A 196 4.23 -17.02 12.25
C SER A 196 4.14 -16.28 10.93
N SER A 197 3.09 -16.51 10.14
CA SER A 197 2.84 -15.77 8.89
C SER A 197 2.54 -14.29 9.15
N PHE A 198 1.81 -13.98 10.21
CA PHE A 198 1.57 -12.59 10.61
C PHE A 198 2.86 -11.91 11.05
N GLN A 199 3.68 -12.58 11.90
CA GLN A 199 4.97 -12.04 12.33
C GLN A 199 5.94 -11.80 11.17
N LEU A 200 5.93 -12.66 10.16
CA LEU A 200 6.71 -12.45 8.94
C LEU A 200 6.26 -11.19 8.19
N ASN A 201 4.95 -10.94 8.10
CA ASN A 201 4.41 -9.70 7.50
C ASN A 201 4.77 -8.46 8.33
N VAL A 202 4.73 -8.51 9.66
CA VAL A 202 5.19 -7.40 10.52
C VAL A 202 6.67 -7.12 10.26
N THR A 203 7.51 -8.16 10.24
CA THR A 203 8.94 -8.03 9.92
C THR A 203 9.16 -7.43 8.54
N TYR A 204 8.38 -7.84 7.53
CA TYR A 204 8.43 -7.27 6.19
C TYR A 204 8.11 -5.76 6.21
N VAL A 205 7.04 -5.34 6.86
CA VAL A 205 6.65 -3.92 6.93
C VAL A 205 7.74 -3.09 7.61
N ILE A 206 8.25 -3.53 8.75
CA ILE A 206 9.36 -2.86 9.45
C ILE A 206 10.58 -2.76 8.53
N PHE A 207 10.95 -3.87 7.90
CA PHE A 207 12.12 -3.94 7.02
C PHE A 207 12.02 -2.97 5.85
N ILE A 208 10.89 -2.99 5.12
CA ILE A 208 10.75 -2.22 3.88
C ILE A 208 10.69 -0.71 4.15
N TYR A 209 9.97 -0.26 5.19
CA TYR A 209 9.87 1.17 5.51
C TYR A 209 11.15 1.73 6.11
N ARG A 210 11.94 0.95 6.84
CA ARG A 210 13.30 1.34 7.26
C ARG A 210 14.23 1.44 6.05
N LEU A 211 14.10 0.51 5.11
CA LEU A 211 14.88 0.50 3.87
C LEU A 211 14.60 1.73 3.02
N PHE A 212 13.33 2.14 2.91
CA PHE A 212 12.93 3.35 2.22
C PHE A 212 13.60 4.60 2.80
N SER A 213 13.67 4.72 4.13
CA SER A 213 14.34 5.84 4.77
C SER A 213 15.82 5.95 4.36
N PHE A 214 16.52 4.82 4.24
CA PHE A 214 17.91 4.80 3.79
C PHE A 214 18.05 5.16 2.31
N ILE A 215 17.19 4.61 1.43
CA ILE A 215 17.20 4.91 0.00
C ILE A 215 16.92 6.39 -0.25
N ASP A 216 15.86 6.93 0.36
CA ASP A 216 15.45 8.32 0.19
C ASP A 216 16.50 9.30 0.72
N ALA A 217 17.29 8.88 1.71
CA ALA A 217 18.44 9.64 2.23
C ALA A 217 19.77 9.41 1.46
N GLY A 218 19.82 8.49 0.49
CA GLY A 218 21.04 8.12 -0.23
C GLY A 218 22.06 7.35 0.61
N ASP A 219 21.63 6.73 1.73
CA ASP A 219 22.49 5.98 2.65
C ASP A 219 22.54 4.48 2.25
N PHE A 220 23.04 4.19 1.06
CA PHE A 220 23.04 2.83 0.51
C PHE A 220 23.90 1.85 1.33
N ASP A 221 24.95 2.32 1.98
CA ASP A 221 25.78 1.48 2.87
C ASP A 221 24.96 0.98 4.07
N LYS A 222 24.23 1.89 4.75
CA LYS A 222 23.34 1.50 5.85
C LYS A 222 22.25 0.56 5.39
N ALA A 223 21.70 0.80 4.19
CA ALA A 223 20.72 -0.10 3.59
C ALA A 223 21.29 -1.50 3.35
N GLY A 224 22.54 -1.61 2.89
CA GLY A 224 23.24 -2.89 2.71
C GLY A 224 23.44 -3.64 4.03
N ILE A 225 23.84 -2.95 5.10
CA ILE A 225 23.94 -3.52 6.45
C ILE A 225 22.57 -4.03 6.93
N TRP A 226 21.52 -3.23 6.77
CA TRP A 226 20.16 -3.59 7.15
C TRP A 226 19.65 -4.84 6.43
N ILE A 227 19.97 -5.00 5.15
CA ILE A 227 19.67 -6.22 4.38
C ILE A 227 20.38 -7.43 4.99
N ALA A 228 21.68 -7.31 5.29
CA ALA A 228 22.48 -8.39 5.87
C ALA A 228 21.96 -8.84 7.25
N GLU A 229 21.57 -7.91 8.11
CA GLU A 229 20.97 -8.18 9.42
C GLU A 229 19.66 -8.96 9.33
N HIS A 230 18.90 -8.77 8.23
CA HIS A 230 17.61 -9.43 8.01
C HIS A 230 17.69 -10.65 7.08
N GLN A 231 18.89 -11.14 6.78
CA GLN A 231 19.07 -12.27 5.86
C GLN A 231 18.27 -13.50 6.31
N ALA A 232 18.51 -14.02 7.50
CA ALA A 232 17.86 -15.23 8.00
C ALA A 232 16.39 -15.02 8.43
N SER A 233 16.07 -13.83 8.95
CA SER A 233 14.72 -13.54 9.47
C SER A 233 13.69 -13.30 8.38
N LEU A 234 14.09 -12.73 7.24
CA LEU A 234 13.19 -12.28 6.17
C LEU A 234 13.65 -12.69 4.76
N ILE A 235 14.90 -12.42 4.36
CA ILE A 235 15.34 -12.62 2.98
C ILE A 235 15.27 -14.10 2.57
N ASP A 236 15.75 -14.99 3.41
CA ASP A 236 15.69 -16.44 3.17
C ASP A 236 14.26 -17.01 3.21
N LYS A 237 13.34 -16.28 3.85
CA LYS A 237 11.92 -16.61 3.94
C LYS A 237 11.05 -15.86 2.93
N MET A 238 11.63 -15.11 2.02
CA MET A 238 10.91 -14.24 1.08
C MET A 238 9.84 -14.98 0.27
N LEU A 239 10.05 -16.26 -0.05
CA LEU A 239 9.07 -17.08 -0.78
C LEU A 239 7.78 -17.34 -0.01
N LEU A 240 7.76 -17.10 1.31
CA LEU A 240 6.55 -17.21 2.15
C LEU A 240 5.71 -15.93 2.14
N LEU A 241 6.22 -14.84 1.56
CA LEU A 241 5.51 -13.59 1.39
C LEU A 241 4.61 -13.64 0.13
N LYS A 242 3.68 -12.70 0.03
CA LYS A 242 2.87 -12.51 -1.18
C LYS A 242 3.75 -12.13 -2.37
N GLU A 243 3.37 -12.53 -3.57
CA GLU A 243 4.14 -12.28 -4.80
C GLU A 243 4.49 -10.80 -5.01
N GLN A 244 3.53 -9.91 -4.73
CA GLN A 244 3.78 -8.47 -4.79
C GLN A 244 4.88 -8.03 -3.83
N GLN A 245 4.88 -8.52 -2.59
CA GLN A 245 5.91 -8.21 -1.58
C GLN A 245 7.27 -8.79 -2.00
N GLN A 246 7.30 -10.00 -2.58
CA GLN A 246 8.53 -10.60 -3.13
C GLN A 246 9.12 -9.74 -4.26
N ALA A 247 8.27 -9.29 -5.18
CA ALA A 247 8.66 -8.42 -6.29
C ALA A 247 9.19 -7.08 -5.78
N GLU A 248 8.51 -6.49 -4.80
CA GLU A 248 8.88 -5.22 -4.18
C GLU A 248 10.23 -5.32 -3.44
N MET A 249 10.43 -6.33 -2.60
CA MET A 249 11.72 -6.58 -1.95
C MET A 249 12.85 -6.77 -2.97
N SER A 250 12.58 -7.53 -4.04
CA SER A 250 13.59 -7.76 -5.08
C SER A 250 13.98 -6.47 -5.79
N LEU A 251 13.02 -5.60 -6.08
CA LEU A 251 13.26 -4.29 -6.68
C LEU A 251 14.13 -3.41 -5.78
N TYR A 252 13.75 -3.23 -4.52
CA TYR A 252 14.47 -2.32 -3.63
C TYR A 252 15.86 -2.84 -3.24
N ILE A 253 16.04 -4.15 -3.04
CA ILE A 253 17.36 -4.75 -2.84
C ILE A 253 18.25 -4.53 -4.09
N ALA A 254 17.69 -4.64 -5.29
CA ALA A 254 18.44 -4.37 -6.52
C ALA A 254 18.81 -2.89 -6.67
N LEU A 255 17.92 -1.96 -6.28
CA LEU A 255 18.21 -0.52 -6.27
C LEU A 255 19.32 -0.16 -5.28
N ILE A 256 19.40 -0.83 -4.13
CA ILE A 256 20.49 -0.65 -3.18
C ILE A 256 21.80 -1.16 -3.76
N HIS A 257 21.81 -2.33 -4.38
CA HIS A 257 23.01 -2.81 -5.07
C HIS A 257 23.42 -1.89 -6.24
N LEU A 258 22.45 -1.29 -6.94
CA LEU A 258 22.70 -0.28 -7.98
C LEU A 258 23.37 0.97 -7.36
N GLY A 259 22.82 1.49 -6.26
CA GLY A 259 23.35 2.66 -5.56
C GLY A 259 24.77 2.43 -5.00
N ASN A 260 25.08 1.21 -4.59
CA ASN A 260 26.43 0.79 -4.12
C ASN A 260 27.41 0.42 -5.26
N GLY A 261 27.01 0.54 -6.54
CA GLY A 261 27.85 0.15 -7.67
C GLY A 261 28.01 -1.38 -7.85
N GLU A 262 27.22 -2.18 -7.14
CA GLU A 262 27.24 -3.65 -7.18
C GLU A 262 26.36 -4.20 -8.31
N TYR A 263 26.55 -3.72 -9.54
CA TYR A 263 25.65 -3.94 -10.67
C TYR A 263 25.40 -5.42 -11.00
N ARG A 264 26.40 -6.28 -10.83
CA ARG A 264 26.24 -7.73 -11.06
C ARG A 264 25.31 -8.38 -10.04
N LYS A 265 25.35 -7.95 -8.76
CA LYS A 265 24.43 -8.43 -7.72
C LYS A 265 23.00 -7.92 -8.00
N ALA A 266 22.85 -6.64 -8.37
CA ALA A 266 21.59 -6.04 -8.77
C ALA A 266 20.93 -6.82 -9.93
N ARG A 267 21.70 -7.09 -11.00
CA ARG A 267 21.24 -7.90 -12.15
C ARG A 267 20.79 -9.29 -11.73
N LYS A 268 21.61 -10.01 -10.97
CA LYS A 268 21.26 -11.37 -10.48
C LYS A 268 19.94 -11.36 -9.71
N ARG A 269 19.72 -10.35 -8.88
CA ARG A 269 18.49 -10.22 -8.09
C ARG A 269 17.26 -10.04 -8.96
N LEU A 270 17.28 -9.11 -9.92
CA LEU A 270 16.14 -8.85 -10.80
C LEU A 270 15.90 -9.94 -11.84
N SER A 271 16.94 -10.53 -12.40
CA SER A 271 16.79 -11.63 -13.38
C SER A 271 16.02 -12.80 -12.80
N ALA A 272 16.25 -13.14 -11.52
CA ALA A 272 15.51 -14.18 -10.82
C ALA A 272 14.02 -13.83 -10.64
N THR A 273 13.67 -12.54 -10.59
CA THR A 273 12.29 -12.06 -10.47
C THR A 273 11.63 -11.99 -11.83
N ILE A 274 12.30 -11.45 -12.84
CA ILE A 274 11.81 -11.32 -14.22
C ILE A 274 11.53 -12.70 -14.84
N GLY A 275 12.35 -13.72 -14.55
CA GLY A 275 12.15 -15.09 -15.04
C GLY A 275 10.88 -15.78 -14.53
N ARG A 276 10.18 -15.20 -13.56
CA ARG A 276 8.92 -15.73 -13.04
C ARG A 276 7.73 -15.16 -13.83
N GLY A 277 7.31 -15.85 -14.88
CA GLY A 277 6.29 -15.38 -15.82
C GLY A 277 4.95 -14.91 -15.23
N HIS A 278 4.56 -15.42 -14.05
CA HIS A 278 3.32 -15.02 -13.37
C HIS A 278 3.36 -13.58 -12.80
N LEU A 279 4.54 -13.00 -12.64
CA LEU A 279 4.68 -11.61 -12.14
C LEU A 279 4.40 -10.54 -13.21
N TYR A 280 4.24 -10.91 -14.48
CA TYR A 280 3.95 -9.96 -15.58
C TYR A 280 2.67 -9.15 -15.38
N SER A 281 1.71 -9.67 -14.64
CA SER A 281 0.44 -8.99 -14.34
C SER A 281 0.55 -7.94 -13.23
N LEU A 282 1.65 -7.90 -12.47
CA LEU A 282 1.81 -6.96 -11.37
C LEU A 282 2.05 -5.54 -11.90
N PRO A 283 1.37 -4.51 -11.35
CA PRO A 283 1.62 -3.11 -11.71
C PRO A 283 3.09 -2.68 -11.56
N LEU A 284 3.82 -3.29 -10.62
CA LEU A 284 5.23 -3.03 -10.36
C LEU A 284 6.16 -3.61 -11.42
N PHE A 285 5.70 -4.56 -12.24
CA PHE A 285 6.57 -5.33 -13.13
C PHE A 285 7.26 -4.45 -14.18
N ARG A 286 6.56 -3.45 -14.73
CA ARG A 286 7.18 -2.51 -15.68
C ARG A 286 8.31 -1.71 -15.04
N THR A 287 8.13 -1.25 -13.79
CA THR A 287 9.19 -0.57 -13.04
C THR A 287 10.41 -1.49 -12.86
N ILE A 288 10.19 -2.77 -12.54
CA ILE A 288 11.25 -3.78 -12.42
C ILE A 288 12.03 -3.91 -13.75
N ARG A 289 11.35 -3.95 -14.87
CA ARG A 289 11.99 -4.01 -16.20
C ARG A 289 12.83 -2.76 -16.50
N ILE A 290 12.31 -1.57 -16.18
CA ILE A 290 13.04 -0.30 -16.37
C ILE A 290 14.29 -0.28 -15.50
N VAL A 291 14.19 -0.65 -14.22
CA VAL A 291 15.36 -0.74 -13.33
C VAL A 291 16.38 -1.77 -13.84
N ASN A 292 15.91 -2.89 -14.41
CA ASN A 292 16.81 -3.85 -15.02
C ASN A 292 17.55 -3.26 -16.25
N VAL A 293 16.89 -2.42 -17.05
CA VAL A 293 17.57 -1.69 -18.15
C VAL A 293 18.60 -0.71 -17.61
N MET A 294 18.30 0.00 -16.49
CA MET A 294 19.26 0.88 -15.81
C MET A 294 20.51 0.10 -15.35
N ILE A 295 20.32 -1.09 -14.79
CA ILE A 295 21.43 -1.96 -14.35
C ILE A 295 22.27 -2.42 -15.57
N HIS A 296 21.64 -2.78 -16.69
CA HIS A 296 22.36 -3.13 -17.91
C HIS A 296 23.08 -1.93 -18.53
N TYR A 297 22.55 -0.71 -18.37
CA TYR A 297 23.22 0.53 -18.74
C TYR A 297 24.55 0.70 -17.96
N GLU A 298 24.53 0.49 -16.65
CA GLU A 298 25.73 0.52 -15.81
C GLU A 298 26.75 -0.59 -16.16
N LEU A 299 26.27 -1.70 -16.71
CA LEU A 299 27.11 -2.82 -17.16
C LEU A 299 27.65 -2.65 -18.59
N GLY A 300 27.19 -1.63 -19.34
CA GLY A 300 27.57 -1.39 -20.72
C GLY A 300 26.95 -2.38 -21.73
N ASP A 301 25.85 -3.03 -21.41
CA ASP A 301 25.22 -4.06 -22.25
C ASP A 301 24.24 -3.42 -23.26
N VAL A 302 24.80 -2.82 -24.30
CA VAL A 302 24.07 -2.03 -25.31
C VAL A 302 23.01 -2.86 -26.05
N ASP A 303 23.32 -4.10 -26.40
CA ASP A 303 22.39 -4.97 -27.16
C ASP A 303 21.14 -5.29 -26.35
N TYR A 304 21.32 -5.62 -25.07
CA TYR A 304 20.19 -5.84 -24.14
C TYR A 304 19.33 -4.58 -24.00
N ILE A 305 19.96 -3.43 -23.76
CA ILE A 305 19.27 -2.14 -23.59
C ILE A 305 18.39 -1.83 -24.79
N GLN A 306 18.93 -1.90 -26.00
CA GLN A 306 18.18 -1.61 -27.23
C GLN A 306 17.02 -2.58 -27.46
N SER A 307 17.24 -3.86 -27.20
CA SER A 307 16.21 -4.90 -27.33
C SER A 307 15.06 -4.68 -26.36
N GLU A 308 15.40 -4.43 -25.08
CA GLU A 308 14.41 -4.30 -24.02
C GLU A 308 13.64 -2.98 -24.11
N ILE A 309 14.29 -1.86 -24.46
CA ILE A 309 13.63 -0.58 -24.73
C ILE A 309 12.59 -0.74 -25.85
N ARG A 310 12.92 -1.43 -26.95
CA ARG A 310 11.97 -1.70 -28.03
C ARG A 310 10.77 -2.52 -27.54
N SER A 311 11.02 -3.51 -26.69
CA SER A 311 9.99 -4.34 -26.09
C SER A 311 9.04 -3.52 -25.19
N ILE A 312 9.59 -2.69 -24.29
CA ILE A 312 8.81 -1.82 -23.40
C ILE A 312 8.00 -0.80 -24.20
N LYS A 313 8.61 -0.11 -25.18
CA LYS A 313 7.89 0.86 -26.06
C LYS A 313 6.74 0.21 -26.81
N ARG A 314 6.89 -1.04 -27.27
CA ARG A 314 5.83 -1.79 -27.94
C ARG A 314 4.66 -2.11 -26.99
N GLU A 315 4.95 -2.43 -25.75
CA GLU A 315 3.94 -2.60 -24.69
C GLU A 315 3.24 -1.29 -24.39
N MET A 316 3.99 -0.19 -24.23
CA MET A 316 3.44 1.15 -23.97
C MET A 316 2.51 1.60 -25.10
N SER A 317 2.83 1.29 -26.36
CA SER A 317 1.99 1.66 -27.51
C SER A 317 0.64 0.91 -27.54
N LYS A 318 0.56 -0.29 -26.97
CA LYS A 318 -0.68 -1.05 -26.82
C LYS A 318 -1.56 -0.52 -25.68
N ASN A 319 -0.95 0.06 -24.65
CA ASN A 319 -1.60 0.49 -23.40
C ASN A 319 -1.50 2.01 -23.21
N LYS A 320 -1.90 2.80 -24.22
CA LYS A 320 -1.68 4.26 -24.26
C LYS A 320 -2.19 5.04 -23.02
N GLY A 321 -3.26 4.58 -22.37
CA GLY A 321 -3.83 5.22 -21.17
C GLY A 321 -3.07 4.94 -19.86
N TYR A 322 -2.06 4.07 -19.87
CA TYR A 322 -1.35 3.60 -18.67
C TYR A 322 0.14 3.97 -18.65
N ASN A 323 0.58 4.87 -19.52
CA ASN A 323 1.98 5.23 -19.62
C ASN A 323 2.28 6.48 -18.80
N LEU A 324 3.36 6.43 -18.01
CA LEU A 324 3.87 7.56 -17.26
C LEU A 324 4.93 8.30 -18.08
N LYS A 325 4.99 9.62 -17.96
CA LYS A 325 5.98 10.48 -18.64
C LYS A 325 7.39 10.18 -18.15
N VAL A 326 7.56 9.90 -16.85
CA VAL A 326 8.83 9.45 -16.25
C VAL A 326 9.37 8.19 -16.94
N GLU A 327 8.52 7.23 -17.29
CA GLU A 327 8.95 6.02 -18.02
C GLU A 327 9.51 6.41 -19.41
N SER A 328 8.82 7.29 -20.13
CA SER A 328 9.25 7.77 -21.45
C SER A 328 10.55 8.57 -21.37
N PHE A 329 10.69 9.43 -20.34
CA PHE A 329 11.89 10.20 -20.06
C PHE A 329 13.09 9.29 -19.81
N LEU A 330 12.94 8.26 -18.97
CA LEU A 330 14.00 7.28 -18.72
C LEU A 330 14.40 6.50 -19.96
N LEU A 331 13.41 6.01 -20.73
CA LEU A 331 13.69 5.26 -21.97
C LEU A 331 14.33 6.12 -23.06
N LYS A 332 14.08 7.43 -23.06
CA LYS A 332 14.75 8.39 -23.93
C LYS A 332 16.21 8.56 -23.51
N PHE A 333 16.46 8.77 -22.22
CA PHE A 333 17.79 8.90 -21.65
C PHE A 333 18.64 7.65 -21.86
N LEU A 334 18.11 6.45 -21.57
CA LEU A 334 18.81 5.17 -21.70
C LEU A 334 19.23 4.83 -23.14
N ASN A 335 18.65 5.51 -24.12
CA ASN A 335 19.05 5.42 -25.54
C ASN A 335 20.19 6.41 -25.91
N TYR A 336 20.57 7.30 -24.97
CA TYR A 336 21.60 8.31 -25.23
C TYR A 336 22.98 7.76 -24.91
N SER A 337 23.95 8.02 -25.78
CA SER A 337 25.35 7.72 -25.53
C SER A 337 26.10 8.99 -25.15
N PHE A 338 26.79 8.96 -23.99
CA PHE A 338 27.60 10.09 -23.50
C PHE A 338 29.10 9.86 -23.71
N ALA A 339 29.50 8.83 -24.47
CA ALA A 339 30.88 8.39 -24.59
C ALA A 339 31.85 9.53 -24.98
N ASP A 340 31.43 10.48 -25.83
CA ASP A 340 32.27 11.56 -26.35
C ASP A 340 31.83 12.95 -25.86
N THR A 341 31.11 13.05 -24.73
CA THR A 341 30.51 14.29 -24.26
C THR A 341 31.32 14.90 -23.11
N ASN A 342 31.83 16.12 -23.29
CA ASN A 342 32.53 16.84 -22.23
C ASN A 342 31.54 17.43 -21.18
N ARG A 343 32.07 17.83 -20.02
CA ARG A 343 31.27 18.33 -18.89
C ARG A 343 30.37 19.51 -19.25
N LYS A 344 30.82 20.41 -20.09
CA LYS A 344 30.03 21.58 -20.55
C LYS A 344 28.83 21.13 -21.37
N ARG A 345 29.03 20.22 -22.32
CA ARG A 345 27.97 19.69 -23.16
C ARG A 345 26.95 18.89 -22.34
N ARG A 346 27.39 18.17 -21.33
CA ARG A 346 26.48 17.44 -20.41
C ARG A 346 25.60 18.39 -19.60
N ALA A 347 26.18 19.52 -19.12
CA ALA A 347 25.40 20.55 -18.43
C ALA A 347 24.35 21.19 -19.36
N GLU A 348 24.70 21.48 -20.62
CA GLU A 348 23.75 21.99 -21.64
C GLU A 348 22.59 20.99 -21.90
N ILE A 349 22.93 19.69 -21.97
CA ILE A 349 21.91 18.62 -22.12
C ILE A 349 20.96 18.62 -20.92
N TRP A 350 21.50 18.67 -19.68
CA TRP A 350 20.68 18.71 -18.48
C TRP A 350 19.78 19.93 -18.44
N GLU A 351 20.32 21.10 -18.77
CA GLU A 351 19.56 22.34 -18.82
C GLU A 351 18.43 22.28 -19.86
N SER A 352 18.65 21.63 -21.01
CA SER A 352 17.62 21.37 -22.01
C SER A 352 16.49 20.44 -21.53
N MET A 353 16.72 19.65 -20.49
CA MET A 353 15.73 18.76 -19.86
C MET A 353 15.01 19.42 -18.66
N ALA A 354 15.44 20.63 -18.22
CA ALA A 354 14.97 21.23 -16.98
C ALA A 354 13.46 21.42 -16.92
N GLU A 355 12.84 21.87 -18.01
CA GLU A 355 11.37 22.05 -18.10
C GLU A 355 10.64 20.70 -18.00
N GLU A 356 11.14 19.66 -18.69
CA GLU A 356 10.57 18.31 -18.65
C GLU A 356 10.69 17.75 -17.23
N VAL A 357 11.84 17.89 -16.59
CA VAL A 357 12.10 17.46 -15.20
C VAL A 357 11.18 18.19 -14.21
N HIS A 358 11.06 19.51 -14.33
CA HIS A 358 10.16 20.28 -13.49
C HIS A 358 8.71 19.83 -13.63
N ALA A 359 8.26 19.57 -14.87
CA ALA A 359 6.91 19.08 -15.14
C ALA A 359 6.66 17.69 -14.54
N LEU A 360 7.68 16.82 -14.50
CA LEU A 360 7.57 15.49 -13.86
C LEU A 360 7.34 15.59 -12.35
N TYR A 361 8.08 16.47 -11.66
CA TYR A 361 7.91 16.67 -10.21
C TYR A 361 6.62 17.44 -9.85
N ALA A 362 6.10 18.27 -10.74
CA ALA A 362 4.85 19.01 -10.54
C ALA A 362 3.59 18.16 -10.78
N ASP A 363 3.70 17.08 -11.56
CA ASP A 363 2.57 16.22 -11.90
C ASP A 363 2.33 15.19 -10.80
N LYS A 364 1.16 15.23 -10.15
CA LYS A 364 0.81 14.33 -9.04
C LYS A 364 0.81 12.84 -9.43
N TYR A 365 0.57 12.51 -10.70
CA TYR A 365 0.57 11.13 -11.18
C TYR A 365 1.99 10.63 -11.42
N GLU A 366 2.87 11.47 -11.94
CA GLU A 366 4.28 11.14 -12.15
C GLU A 366 5.04 11.01 -10.82
N THR A 367 4.72 11.88 -9.85
CA THR A 367 5.33 11.82 -8.52
C THR A 367 5.06 10.51 -7.79
N GLN A 368 3.99 9.78 -8.11
CA GLN A 368 3.72 8.46 -7.51
C GLN A 368 4.81 7.41 -7.84
N ILE A 369 5.40 7.46 -9.04
CA ILE A 369 6.50 6.56 -9.39
C ILE A 369 7.84 7.10 -8.90
N LEU A 370 8.06 8.43 -8.96
CA LEU A 370 9.28 9.07 -8.44
C LEU A 370 9.44 8.87 -6.93
N ARG A 371 8.36 8.68 -6.20
CA ARG A 371 8.37 8.36 -4.76
C ARG A 371 8.79 6.92 -4.46
N LYS A 372 8.66 5.99 -5.41
CA LYS A 372 9.21 4.65 -5.25
C LYS A 372 10.74 4.68 -5.30
N PHE A 373 11.26 5.44 -6.24
CA PHE A 373 12.67 5.71 -6.41
C PHE A 373 12.83 6.97 -7.26
N ASP A 374 13.75 7.85 -6.91
CA ASP A 374 14.01 9.07 -7.67
C ASP A 374 14.84 8.77 -8.92
N PHE A 375 14.14 8.39 -9.99
CA PHE A 375 14.75 8.06 -11.27
C PHE A 375 15.43 9.26 -11.93
N VAL A 376 14.93 10.47 -11.66
CA VAL A 376 15.52 11.70 -12.20
C VAL A 376 16.86 11.98 -11.53
N ALA A 377 16.97 11.75 -10.21
CA ALA A 377 18.23 11.84 -9.48
C ALA A 377 19.29 10.87 -10.04
N TRP A 378 18.87 9.65 -10.45
CA TRP A 378 19.79 8.73 -11.11
C TRP A 378 20.27 9.26 -12.47
N VAL A 379 19.37 9.83 -13.30
CA VAL A 379 19.74 10.46 -14.58
C VAL A 379 20.71 11.61 -14.36
N GLU A 380 20.45 12.49 -13.38
CA GLU A 380 21.34 13.59 -13.01
C GLU A 380 22.73 13.07 -12.60
N ALA A 381 22.76 12.05 -11.75
CA ALA A 381 24.02 11.42 -11.32
C ALA A 381 24.85 10.90 -12.50
N LYS A 382 24.19 10.32 -13.52
CA LYS A 382 24.86 9.84 -14.75
C LYS A 382 25.36 10.99 -15.62
N ILE A 383 24.59 12.04 -15.79
CA ILE A 383 24.97 13.22 -16.59
C ILE A 383 26.20 13.88 -16.00
N PHE A 384 26.23 14.09 -14.69
CA PHE A 384 27.33 14.80 -14.00
C PHE A 384 28.47 13.89 -13.53
N GLU A 385 28.35 12.57 -13.72
CA GLU A 385 29.35 11.57 -13.26
C GLU A 385 29.65 11.66 -11.76
N VAL A 386 28.58 11.85 -10.97
CA VAL A 386 28.67 11.90 -9.51
C VAL A 386 27.94 10.69 -8.91
N PRO A 387 28.31 10.29 -7.68
CA PRO A 387 27.58 9.23 -6.99
C PRO A 387 26.09 9.56 -6.82
N LEU A 388 25.23 8.59 -7.07
CA LEU A 388 23.79 8.74 -6.84
C LEU A 388 23.47 9.14 -5.41
N SER A 389 24.22 8.61 -4.44
CA SER A 389 24.11 8.97 -3.02
C SER A 389 24.24 10.47 -2.77
N ASP A 390 25.11 11.17 -3.51
CA ASP A 390 25.36 12.60 -3.30
C ASP A 390 24.17 13.44 -3.80
N ILE A 391 23.58 13.05 -4.93
CA ILE A 391 22.36 13.69 -5.44
C ILE A 391 21.21 13.49 -4.47
N LEU A 392 20.96 12.26 -4.02
CA LEU A 392 19.87 11.96 -3.09
C LEU A 392 20.06 12.65 -1.74
N LYS A 393 21.26 12.71 -1.18
CA LYS A 393 21.57 13.47 0.05
C LYS A 393 21.25 14.95 -0.11
N ARG A 394 21.62 15.55 -1.24
CA ARG A 394 21.32 16.94 -1.55
C ARG A 394 19.82 17.20 -1.61
N GLU A 395 19.07 16.33 -2.32
CA GLU A 395 17.62 16.41 -2.44
C GLU A 395 16.94 16.23 -1.08
N HIS A 396 17.35 15.22 -0.31
CA HIS A 396 16.81 14.96 1.02
C HIS A 396 17.03 16.17 1.97
N ALA A 397 18.21 16.77 1.97
CA ALA A 397 18.53 17.94 2.78
C ALA A 397 17.70 19.17 2.36
N SER A 398 17.37 19.32 1.07
CA SER A 398 16.52 20.41 0.60
C SER A 398 15.06 20.22 1.03
N LYS A 399 14.52 19.01 0.91
CA LYS A 399 13.13 18.67 1.27
C LYS A 399 12.89 18.79 2.79
N SER A 400 13.86 18.43 3.64
CA SER A 400 13.73 18.55 5.10
C SER A 400 13.65 20.02 5.59
N LYS A 401 14.25 20.97 4.88
CA LYS A 401 14.18 22.41 5.21
C LYS A 401 12.80 23.03 4.97
N TRP A 402 11.97 22.45 4.11
CA TRP A 402 10.62 22.93 3.82
C TRP A 402 9.57 22.45 4.83
N GLN A 403 9.87 21.42 5.61
CA GLN A 403 8.94 20.89 6.63
C GLN A 403 8.90 21.73 7.91
N HIS A 404 9.86 22.61 8.14
CA HIS A 404 9.94 23.50 9.31
C HIS A 404 9.46 24.93 9.04
N LYS A 405 8.84 25.18 7.90
CA LYS A 405 8.13 26.43 7.55
C LYS A 405 6.65 26.17 7.36
#